data_934c44b90d05b4573b856e4042105c39
#
_entry.id   934c44b90d05b4573b856e4042105c39
#
_cell.length_a   1.000
_cell.length_b   1.000
_cell.length_c   1.000
_cell.angle_alpha   90.00
_cell.angle_beta   90.00
_cell.angle_gamma   90.00
#
_symmetry.space_group_name_H-M   'P 1'
#
loop_
_entity.id
_entity.type
_entity.pdbx_description
1 polymer ?
#
loop_
_entity_poly.entity_id
_entity_poly.type
_entity_poly.pdbx_seq_one_letter_code
_entity_poly.pdbx_strand_id
1 'polypeptide(L)'
;MRKLQLTRKKIIICLCVLCCFIIGIFIIKGKTDKKGTYEMSYHGEKYFFNDDMINILCLGIDNEEILGMRNSYNYSVGQADAIFLVSFNRDNKKMIITAIPRDTIVTLHKYQLDGEAAGTGEGQIALQYAYADGREKSCELMKEQVSTLLGGVPIHAYAAINLSAIPVINDAVGGVTVTMDDDYTYLNPDFKKGATIHLMGESALDYMHRRDTSVHGSAIGRITRLVTYMKAFMPQAQKALKEDTRLPFEILDELQDNALTDLDAKTIALLVKDLPGCSLSDEQIYTLDGTIDTSGEYERYYIDEDAVMRWIINNLYKK
;
A
#
# COMPACT_ATOMS: atom_id res chain seq x y z
N MET A 1 29.30 -28.09 -24.98
CA MET A 1 28.33 -27.98 -23.89
C MET A 1 28.74 -26.80 -22.99
N ARG A 2 28.21 -25.60 -23.25
CA ARG A 2 28.40 -24.43 -22.39
C ARG A 2 27.36 -24.51 -21.29
N LYS A 3 27.79 -24.75 -20.05
CA LYS A 3 26.96 -24.58 -18.85
C LYS A 3 26.64 -23.09 -18.76
N LEU A 4 25.36 -22.75 -18.96
CA LEU A 4 24.84 -21.46 -18.52
C LEU A 4 25.01 -21.39 -16.99
N GLN A 5 25.97 -20.61 -16.54
CA GLN A 5 25.94 -20.09 -15.20
C GLN A 5 24.84 -19.04 -15.18
N LEU A 6 23.63 -19.43 -14.75
CA LEU A 6 22.65 -18.48 -14.30
C LEU A 6 23.26 -17.76 -13.10
N THR A 7 23.65 -16.55 -13.31
CA THR A 7 24.10 -15.64 -12.27
C THR A 7 22.98 -15.49 -11.23
N ARG A 8 23.33 -15.64 -9.96
CA ARG A 8 22.49 -15.53 -8.75
C ARG A 8 21.70 -14.21 -8.60
N LYS A 9 21.68 -13.35 -9.62
CA LYS A 9 21.10 -12.00 -9.63
C LYS A 9 19.63 -11.91 -10.07
N LYS A 10 18.91 -13.01 -10.28
CA LYS A 10 17.54 -12.99 -10.83
C LYS A 10 16.43 -13.46 -9.88
N ILE A 11 16.68 -13.59 -8.59
CA ILE A 11 15.74 -14.24 -7.66
C ILE A 11 15.13 -13.30 -6.63
N ILE A 12 15.30 -12.01 -6.75
CA ILE A 12 15.11 -11.09 -5.59
C ILE A 12 14.04 -10.06 -5.87
N ILE A 13 12.74 -10.28 -5.77
CA ILE A 13 11.80 -9.15 -5.97
C ILE A 13 10.33 -9.46 -5.68
N CYS A 14 9.90 -9.47 -4.45
CA CYS A 14 8.47 -9.50 -4.17
C CYS A 14 8.01 -8.81 -2.90
N LEU A 15 8.76 -7.87 -2.41
CA LEU A 15 8.56 -7.46 -1.03
C LEU A 15 7.72 -6.24 -0.81
N CYS A 16 7.51 -5.36 -1.75
CA CYS A 16 6.74 -4.18 -1.42
C CYS A 16 5.22 -4.34 -1.62
N VAL A 17 4.76 -5.13 -2.57
CA VAL A 17 3.39 -5.66 -2.51
C VAL A 17 3.33 -6.80 -1.49
N LEU A 18 4.40 -7.58 -1.34
CA LEU A 18 4.56 -8.58 -0.29
C LEU A 18 4.85 -7.93 1.07
N CYS A 19 5.62 -6.85 1.17
CA CYS A 19 5.74 -6.06 2.38
C CYS A 19 4.40 -5.51 2.82
N CYS A 20 3.55 -5.05 1.94
CA CYS A 20 2.17 -4.73 2.28
C CYS A 20 1.41 -5.94 2.82
N PHE A 21 1.77 -7.17 2.43
CA PHE A 21 1.11 -8.40 2.86
C PHE A 21 1.89 -9.21 3.92
N ILE A 22 3.21 -9.04 4.05
CA ILE A 22 4.06 -9.86 4.92
C ILE A 22 4.36 -9.17 6.25
N ILE A 23 4.21 -7.87 6.35
CA ILE A 23 4.77 -7.05 7.39
C ILE A 23 3.78 -6.83 8.55
N GLY A 24 3.48 -7.79 9.36
CA GLY A 24 2.56 -7.59 10.46
C GLY A 24 2.72 -8.45 11.72
N ILE A 25 3.88 -9.00 12.10
CA ILE A 25 3.91 -9.65 13.42
C ILE A 25 5.29 -9.67 14.07
N PHE A 26 5.62 -8.78 14.86
CA PHE A 26 6.58 -8.74 15.96
C PHE A 26 7.42 -7.47 15.98
N ILE A 27 7.21 -6.67 16.80
CA ILE A 27 7.89 -6.20 17.98
C ILE A 27 7.11 -5.06 18.56
N ILE A 28 6.43 -5.38 19.62
CA ILE A 28 6.44 -4.47 20.75
C ILE A 28 7.15 -5.22 21.88
N LYS A 29 8.49 -5.28 21.80
CA LYS A 29 9.35 -5.51 22.98
C LYS A 29 10.49 -4.49 22.95
N GLY A 30 10.13 -3.23 22.76
CA GLY A 30 11.04 -2.09 22.78
C GLY A 30 10.41 -0.79 23.24
N LYS A 31 9.10 -0.62 22.97
CA LYS A 31 8.25 0.38 23.65
C LYS A 31 6.91 -0.30 23.88
N THR A 32 6.68 -0.79 25.06
CA THR A 32 5.33 -1.09 25.54
C THR A 32 4.62 0.24 25.68
N ASP A 33 3.95 0.68 24.60
CA ASP A 33 2.85 1.61 24.75
C ASP A 33 1.85 0.92 25.65
N LYS A 34 1.40 1.64 26.68
CA LYS A 34 0.57 1.09 27.74
C LYS A 34 -0.67 0.46 27.11
N LYS A 35 -0.95 -0.79 27.43
CA LYS A 35 -2.15 -1.53 27.03
C LYS A 35 -3.38 -0.65 27.22
N GLY A 36 -4.20 -0.44 26.17
CA GLY A 36 -5.42 0.36 26.21
C GLY A 36 -5.24 1.87 25.99
N THR A 37 -4.18 2.32 25.29
CA THR A 37 -3.82 3.74 25.16
C THR A 37 -4.62 4.48 24.07
N TYR A 38 -5.16 3.77 23.09
CA TYR A 38 -5.89 4.39 21.97
C TYR A 38 -7.39 4.21 22.14
N GLU A 39 -8.03 5.28 22.65
CA GLU A 39 -9.48 5.38 22.85
C GLU A 39 -10.09 6.24 21.76
N MET A 40 -11.21 5.80 21.20
CA MET A 40 -12.03 6.54 20.26
C MET A 40 -13.44 6.70 20.85
N SER A 41 -13.98 7.92 20.79
CA SER A 41 -15.38 8.19 21.13
C SER A 41 -16.20 8.36 19.87
N TYR A 42 -17.27 7.57 19.72
CA TYR A 42 -18.17 7.63 18.59
C TYR A 42 -19.62 7.46 19.06
N HIS A 43 -20.50 8.40 18.69
CA HIS A 43 -21.91 8.45 19.14
C HIS A 43 -22.11 8.32 20.67
N GLY A 44 -21.17 8.88 21.44
CA GLY A 44 -21.22 8.86 22.91
C GLY A 44 -20.71 7.55 23.56
N GLU A 45 -20.35 6.56 22.77
CA GLU A 45 -19.75 5.31 23.21
C GLU A 45 -18.22 5.38 23.10
N LYS A 46 -17.53 4.64 23.99
CA LYS A 46 -16.07 4.52 23.96
C LYS A 46 -15.64 3.19 23.35
N TYR A 47 -14.65 3.25 22.50
CA TYR A 47 -14.06 2.10 21.84
C TYR A 47 -12.55 2.11 22.06
N PHE A 48 -11.97 0.93 22.28
CA PHE A 48 -10.54 0.78 22.50
C PHE A 48 -9.90 0.06 21.32
N PHE A 49 -8.77 0.55 20.86
CA PHE A 49 -8.06 -0.12 19.78
C PHE A 49 -7.72 -1.55 20.18
N ASN A 50 -7.90 -2.47 19.24
CA ASN A 50 -7.58 -3.88 19.49
C ASN A 50 -6.05 -4.07 19.44
N ASP A 51 -5.39 -4.20 20.59
CA ASP A 51 -3.94 -4.37 20.73
C ASP A 51 -3.37 -5.60 19.98
N ASP A 52 -4.24 -6.53 19.52
CA ASP A 52 -3.83 -7.64 18.66
C ASP A 52 -3.73 -7.25 17.18
N MET A 53 -4.18 -6.04 16.82
CA MET A 53 -4.05 -5.50 15.46
C MET A 53 -2.69 -4.86 15.26
N ILE A 54 -2.11 -5.10 14.08
CA ILE A 54 -0.95 -4.38 13.57
C ILE A 54 -1.37 -3.72 12.27
N ASN A 55 -1.21 -2.41 12.20
CA ASN A 55 -1.55 -1.59 11.05
C ASN A 55 -0.28 -1.12 10.34
N ILE A 56 -0.20 -1.35 9.03
CA ILE A 56 0.92 -0.97 8.19
C ILE A 56 0.40 -0.15 7.03
N LEU A 57 0.97 1.03 6.85
CA LEU A 57 0.66 1.89 5.73
C LEU A 57 1.51 1.51 4.53
N CYS A 58 0.86 1.16 3.46
CA CYS A 58 1.47 0.73 2.21
C CYS A 58 1.27 1.79 1.14
N LEU A 59 2.37 2.28 0.57
CA LEU A 59 2.39 3.39 -0.37
C LEU A 59 3.02 2.98 -1.71
N GLY A 60 2.30 3.22 -2.81
CA GLY A 60 2.84 3.16 -4.17
C GLY A 60 3.11 4.58 -4.67
N ILE A 61 4.38 4.89 -4.93
CA ILE A 61 4.84 6.22 -5.31
C ILE A 61 4.95 6.32 -6.82
N ASP A 62 4.32 7.33 -7.38
CA ASP A 62 4.30 7.65 -8.82
C ASP A 62 5.64 8.29 -9.23
N ASN A 63 6.70 7.49 -9.20
CA ASN A 63 8.03 7.86 -9.65
C ASN A 63 8.78 6.61 -10.11
N GLU A 64 9.51 6.69 -11.23
CA GLU A 64 10.39 5.61 -11.71
C GLU A 64 11.82 5.74 -11.15
N GLU A 65 12.20 6.94 -10.69
CA GLU A 65 13.48 7.19 -10.04
C GLU A 65 13.49 6.61 -8.61
N ILE A 66 14.67 6.37 -8.06
CA ILE A 66 14.81 5.92 -6.67
C ILE A 66 14.12 6.88 -5.69
N LEU A 67 13.59 6.34 -4.61
CA LEU A 67 12.85 7.14 -3.62
C LEU A 67 13.72 8.27 -3.06
N GLY A 68 13.15 9.46 -2.98
CA GLY A 68 13.82 10.71 -2.57
C GLY A 68 14.55 11.44 -3.68
N MET A 69 14.80 10.79 -4.83
CA MET A 69 15.32 11.48 -5.99
C MET A 69 14.22 12.28 -6.68
N ARG A 70 14.52 13.54 -6.99
CA ARG A 70 13.59 14.39 -7.73
C ARG A 70 13.61 14.01 -9.20
N ASN A 71 12.43 13.79 -9.75
CA ASN A 71 12.26 13.59 -11.18
C ASN A 71 12.84 14.79 -11.95
N SER A 72 13.68 14.53 -12.93
CA SER A 72 14.36 15.58 -13.73
C SER A 72 13.41 16.44 -14.55
N TYR A 73 12.19 15.96 -14.81
CA TYR A 73 11.20 16.64 -15.65
C TYR A 73 10.36 17.66 -14.88
N ASN A 74 9.88 17.31 -13.67
CA ASN A 74 8.98 18.16 -12.89
C ASN A 74 9.49 18.51 -11.49
N TYR A 75 10.70 18.10 -11.13
CA TYR A 75 11.33 18.28 -9.83
C TYR A 75 10.52 17.68 -8.64
N SER A 76 9.58 16.79 -8.91
CA SER A 76 8.80 16.09 -7.90
C SER A 76 9.53 14.84 -7.39
N VAL A 77 9.36 14.53 -6.11
CA VAL A 77 9.77 13.24 -5.52
C VAL A 77 8.71 12.15 -5.73
N GLY A 78 7.65 12.44 -6.47
CA GLY A 78 6.49 11.57 -6.67
C GLY A 78 5.35 11.86 -5.70
N GLN A 79 4.21 11.22 -5.93
CA GLN A 79 3.01 11.28 -5.10
C GLN A 79 2.63 9.86 -4.68
N ALA A 80 1.92 9.73 -3.56
CA ALA A 80 1.39 8.43 -3.14
C ALA A 80 0.12 8.09 -3.94
N ASP A 81 0.29 7.45 -5.09
CA ASP A 81 -0.79 7.11 -6.02
C ASP A 81 -1.58 5.87 -5.61
N ALA A 82 -1.01 5.01 -4.79
CA ALA A 82 -1.66 3.89 -4.14
C ALA A 82 -1.46 4.00 -2.63
N ILE A 83 -2.55 3.99 -1.87
CA ILE A 83 -2.53 4.17 -0.41
C ILE A 83 -3.42 3.09 0.19
N PHE A 84 -2.82 2.17 0.94
CA PHE A 84 -3.51 1.06 1.60
C PHE A 84 -3.09 0.98 3.06
N LEU A 85 -4.06 0.85 3.96
CA LEU A 85 -3.79 0.43 5.33
C LEU A 85 -4.05 -1.08 5.43
N VAL A 86 -3.00 -1.85 5.64
CA VAL A 86 -3.07 -3.29 5.88
C VAL A 86 -3.10 -3.52 7.38
N SER A 87 -4.19 -4.08 7.86
CA SER A 87 -4.44 -4.36 9.28
C SER A 87 -4.45 -5.87 9.49
N PHE A 88 -3.55 -6.37 10.31
CA PHE A 88 -3.41 -7.78 10.61
C PHE A 88 -3.74 -8.07 12.08
N ASN A 89 -4.66 -9.00 12.31
CA ASN A 89 -5.00 -9.48 13.65
C ASN A 89 -4.15 -10.72 14.00
N ARG A 90 -3.28 -10.58 15.00
CA ARG A 90 -2.34 -11.64 15.44
C ARG A 90 -3.03 -12.84 16.06
N ASP A 91 -4.17 -12.63 16.69
CA ASP A 91 -4.90 -13.68 17.40
C ASP A 91 -5.58 -14.64 16.42
N ASN A 92 -6.38 -14.11 15.49
CA ASN A 92 -7.18 -14.91 14.57
C ASN A 92 -6.63 -15.00 13.14
N LYS A 93 -5.46 -14.40 12.88
CA LYS A 93 -4.78 -14.37 11.56
C LYS A 93 -5.61 -13.71 10.46
N LYS A 94 -6.59 -12.89 10.80
CA LYS A 94 -7.41 -12.15 9.84
C LYS A 94 -6.63 -10.94 9.34
N MET A 95 -6.58 -10.77 8.03
CA MET A 95 -6.05 -9.59 7.36
C MET A 95 -7.22 -8.72 6.88
N ILE A 96 -7.06 -7.41 6.96
CA ILE A 96 -8.01 -6.41 6.46
C ILE A 96 -7.22 -5.41 5.64
N ILE A 97 -7.74 -5.02 4.49
CA ILE A 97 -7.15 -4.00 3.62
C ILE A 97 -8.13 -2.84 3.50
N THR A 98 -7.69 -1.66 3.90
CA THR A 98 -8.45 -0.42 3.70
C THR A 98 -7.76 0.39 2.59
N ALA A 99 -8.42 0.51 1.44
CA ALA A 99 -7.96 1.30 0.32
C ALA A 99 -8.41 2.76 0.48
N ILE A 100 -7.49 3.69 0.35
CA ILE A 100 -7.72 5.12 0.48
C ILE A 100 -7.58 5.76 -0.89
N PRO A 101 -8.66 6.34 -1.47
CA PRO A 101 -8.59 7.02 -2.75
C PRO A 101 -7.57 8.16 -2.69
N ARG A 102 -6.65 8.19 -3.66
CA ARG A 102 -5.56 9.18 -3.73
C ARG A 102 -6.05 10.64 -3.77
N ASP A 103 -7.24 10.84 -4.32
CA ASP A 103 -7.87 12.15 -4.51
C ASP A 103 -8.67 12.60 -3.29
N THR A 104 -8.61 11.86 -2.17
CA THR A 104 -9.27 12.20 -0.89
C THR A 104 -8.76 13.55 -0.40
N ILE A 105 -9.71 14.46 -0.15
CA ILE A 105 -9.39 15.82 0.31
C ILE A 105 -9.12 15.81 1.80
N VAL A 106 -7.95 16.35 2.15
CA VAL A 106 -7.44 16.45 3.51
C VAL A 106 -6.72 17.79 3.72
N THR A 107 -6.44 18.14 4.98
CA THR A 107 -5.54 19.25 5.30
C THR A 107 -4.10 18.78 5.19
N LEU A 108 -3.39 19.25 4.17
CA LEU A 108 -1.98 18.92 3.91
C LEU A 108 -1.05 19.77 4.77
N HIS A 109 0.03 19.16 5.26
CA HIS A 109 1.16 19.84 5.91
C HIS A 109 2.28 20.03 4.89
N LYS A 110 2.68 21.27 4.66
CA LYS A 110 3.69 21.63 3.67
C LYS A 110 5.01 21.94 4.35
N TYR A 111 6.11 21.48 3.76
CA TYR A 111 7.47 21.72 4.25
C TYR A 111 8.33 22.33 3.14
N GLN A 112 9.29 23.17 3.52
CA GLN A 112 10.33 23.69 2.65
C GLN A 112 11.41 22.60 2.41
N LEU A 113 12.31 22.84 1.46
CA LEU A 113 13.38 21.89 1.14
C LEU A 113 14.39 21.72 2.29
N ASP A 114 14.48 22.70 3.17
CA ASP A 114 15.30 22.65 4.39
C ASP A 114 14.61 21.95 5.58
N GLY A 115 13.34 21.50 5.38
CA GLY A 115 12.54 20.82 6.39
C GLY A 115 11.72 21.73 7.29
N GLU A 116 11.80 23.05 7.12
CA GLU A 116 10.98 24.00 7.88
C GLU A 116 9.51 23.95 7.44
N ALA A 117 8.60 24.11 8.38
CA ALA A 117 7.17 24.12 8.10
C ALA A 117 6.78 25.33 7.22
N ALA A 118 6.11 25.07 6.10
CA ALA A 118 5.64 26.09 5.15
C ALA A 118 4.12 26.36 5.26
N GLY A 119 3.48 25.83 6.31
CA GLY A 119 2.05 25.99 6.59
C GLY A 119 1.20 24.79 6.15
N THR A 120 -0.11 25.00 6.10
CA THR A 120 -1.10 23.98 5.74
C THR A 120 -1.95 24.43 4.56
N GLY A 121 -2.70 23.51 3.98
CA GLY A 121 -3.68 23.82 2.93
C GLY A 121 -4.50 22.60 2.57
N GLU A 122 -5.68 22.80 2.03
CA GLU A 122 -6.52 21.72 1.54
C GLU A 122 -5.95 21.13 0.23
N GLY A 123 -6.03 19.82 0.08
CA GLY A 123 -5.61 19.15 -1.14
C GLY A 123 -5.77 17.62 -1.08
N GLN A 124 -5.46 16.98 -2.19
CA GLN A 124 -5.50 15.52 -2.32
C GLN A 124 -4.45 14.86 -1.42
N ILE A 125 -4.83 13.79 -0.71
CA ILE A 125 -3.95 13.09 0.24
C ILE A 125 -2.65 12.57 -0.41
N ALA A 126 -2.70 12.20 -1.69
CA ALA A 126 -1.52 11.77 -2.46
C ALA A 126 -0.37 12.79 -2.43
N LEU A 127 -0.71 14.09 -2.40
CA LEU A 127 0.26 15.18 -2.40
C LEU A 127 1.04 15.30 -1.08
N GLN A 128 0.52 14.73 0.02
CA GLN A 128 1.22 14.80 1.31
C GLN A 128 2.63 14.21 1.23
N TYR A 129 2.80 13.12 0.46
CA TYR A 129 4.12 12.52 0.24
C TYR A 129 5.10 13.49 -0.44
N ALA A 130 4.62 14.21 -1.45
CA ALA A 130 5.44 15.14 -2.24
C ALA A 130 5.91 16.39 -1.47
N TYR A 131 5.26 16.71 -0.35
CA TYR A 131 5.57 17.91 0.44
C TYR A 131 6.67 17.73 1.49
N ALA A 132 7.49 16.68 1.39
CA ALA A 132 8.67 16.47 2.22
C ALA A 132 9.87 15.94 1.41
N ASP A 133 10.66 15.03 2.00
CA ASP A 133 11.93 14.56 1.43
C ASP A 133 11.78 13.47 0.34
N GLY A 134 10.58 12.91 0.17
CA GLY A 134 10.35 11.74 -0.69
C GLY A 134 10.88 10.43 -0.11
N ARG A 135 11.22 10.40 1.17
CA ARG A 135 11.74 9.26 1.92
C ARG A 135 11.04 9.13 3.29
N GLU A 136 11.83 8.99 4.34
CA GLU A 136 11.36 8.72 5.71
C GLU A 136 10.37 9.77 6.20
N LYS A 137 10.69 11.05 6.03
CA LYS A 137 9.80 12.15 6.46
C LYS A 137 8.48 12.14 5.70
N SER A 138 8.51 11.89 4.40
CA SER A 138 7.30 11.77 3.57
C SER A 138 6.42 10.61 4.04
N CYS A 139 7.00 9.46 4.36
CA CYS A 139 6.27 8.29 4.86
C CYS A 139 5.67 8.56 6.25
N GLU A 140 6.40 9.23 7.15
CA GLU A 140 5.88 9.61 8.48
C GLU A 140 4.70 10.59 8.37
N LEU A 141 4.79 11.58 7.49
CA LEU A 141 3.68 12.50 7.25
C LEU A 141 2.45 11.79 6.66
N MET A 142 2.65 10.81 5.78
CA MET A 142 1.57 9.98 5.28
C MET A 142 0.94 9.13 6.40
N LYS A 143 1.74 8.57 7.34
CA LYS A 143 1.22 7.86 8.52
C LYS A 143 0.35 8.78 9.38
N GLU A 144 0.83 9.98 9.69
CA GLU A 144 0.09 10.98 10.47
C GLU A 144 -1.22 11.37 9.76
N GLN A 145 -1.15 11.61 8.44
CA GLN A 145 -2.30 12.02 7.64
C GLN A 145 -3.37 10.92 7.57
N VAL A 146 -2.96 9.68 7.30
CA VAL A 146 -3.89 8.54 7.24
C VAL A 146 -4.45 8.22 8.62
N SER A 147 -3.64 8.27 9.67
CA SER A 147 -4.12 8.12 11.05
C SER A 147 -5.21 9.14 11.37
N THR A 148 -4.98 10.41 11.06
CA THR A 148 -5.95 11.50 11.27
C THR A 148 -7.23 11.28 10.48
N LEU A 149 -7.12 10.92 9.19
CA LEU A 149 -8.26 10.63 8.30
C LEU A 149 -9.15 9.51 8.85
N LEU A 150 -8.53 8.52 9.50
CA LEU A 150 -9.21 7.35 10.08
C LEU A 150 -9.52 7.50 11.59
N GLY A 151 -9.61 8.74 12.08
CA GLY A 151 -10.01 9.03 13.47
C GLY A 151 -8.97 8.68 14.53
N GLY A 152 -7.69 8.74 14.19
CA GLY A 152 -6.58 8.48 15.12
C GLY A 152 -6.20 7.01 15.23
N VAL A 153 -6.51 6.19 14.23
CA VAL A 153 -6.08 4.78 14.16
C VAL A 153 -4.55 4.69 14.25
N PRO A 154 -3.99 3.91 15.20
CA PRO A 154 -2.55 3.73 15.29
C PRO A 154 -1.99 3.07 14.03
N ILE A 155 -0.95 3.64 13.43
CA ILE A 155 -0.21 3.05 12.30
C ILE A 155 1.19 2.70 12.79
N HIS A 156 1.48 1.39 12.83
CA HIS A 156 2.67 0.86 13.49
C HIS A 156 3.92 0.96 12.64
N ALA A 157 3.74 0.86 11.31
CA ALA A 157 4.84 0.92 10.36
C ALA A 157 4.37 1.38 8.99
N TYR A 158 5.34 1.64 8.10
CA TYR A 158 5.07 1.90 6.69
C TYR A 158 5.92 1.03 5.77
N ALA A 159 5.46 0.89 4.52
CA ALA A 159 6.23 0.38 3.40
C ALA A 159 5.88 1.19 2.15
N ALA A 160 6.87 1.79 1.52
CA ALA A 160 6.73 2.58 0.30
C ALA A 160 7.54 1.96 -0.83
N ILE A 161 6.99 1.98 -2.04
CA ILE A 161 7.64 1.54 -3.26
C ILE A 161 7.43 2.54 -4.39
N ASN A 162 8.36 2.59 -5.33
CA ASN A 162 8.18 3.30 -6.58
C ASN A 162 7.67 2.37 -7.72
N LEU A 163 7.46 2.93 -8.89
CA LEU A 163 6.97 2.19 -10.06
C LEU A 163 7.95 1.11 -10.52
N SER A 164 9.25 1.37 -10.45
CA SER A 164 10.30 0.43 -10.87
C SER A 164 10.34 -0.85 -10.01
N ALA A 165 9.79 -0.80 -8.81
CA ALA A 165 9.66 -1.97 -7.94
C ALA A 165 8.58 -2.97 -8.40
N ILE A 166 7.55 -2.53 -9.12
CA ILE A 166 6.36 -3.34 -9.44
C ILE A 166 6.71 -4.58 -10.30
N PRO A 167 7.35 -4.44 -11.49
CA PRO A 167 7.69 -5.60 -12.31
C PRO A 167 8.55 -6.57 -11.54
N VAL A 168 9.44 -6.00 -10.79
CA VAL A 168 10.42 -6.64 -10.01
C VAL A 168 9.76 -7.55 -8.96
N ILE A 169 8.82 -7.05 -8.20
CA ILE A 169 8.03 -7.73 -7.18
C ILE A 169 7.15 -8.84 -7.77
N ASN A 170 6.46 -8.54 -8.86
CA ASN A 170 5.59 -9.47 -9.54
C ASN A 170 6.34 -10.73 -10.00
N ASP A 171 7.51 -10.55 -10.60
CA ASP A 171 8.25 -11.64 -11.25
C ASP A 171 8.87 -12.60 -10.23
N ALA A 172 9.15 -12.14 -9.04
CA ALA A 172 9.77 -12.96 -8.01
C ALA A 172 8.82 -13.98 -7.38
N VAL A 173 7.49 -13.75 -7.37
CA VAL A 173 6.53 -14.82 -7.03
C VAL A 173 6.25 -15.75 -8.21
N GLY A 174 6.93 -15.53 -9.36
CA GLY A 174 6.68 -16.25 -10.59
C GLY A 174 5.55 -15.65 -11.42
N GLY A 175 5.25 -14.35 -11.24
CA GLY A 175 4.16 -13.65 -11.91
C GLY A 175 2.79 -13.87 -11.27
N VAL A 176 1.82 -13.07 -11.69
CA VAL A 176 0.45 -13.12 -11.16
C VAL A 176 -0.55 -13.31 -12.30
N THR A 177 -1.44 -14.29 -12.15
CA THR A 177 -2.48 -14.54 -13.15
C THR A 177 -3.78 -13.85 -12.72
N VAL A 178 -4.30 -12.96 -13.56
CA VAL A 178 -5.56 -12.25 -13.34
C VAL A 178 -6.53 -12.50 -14.48
N THR A 179 -7.82 -12.50 -14.16
CA THR A 179 -8.89 -12.48 -15.18
C THR A 179 -9.43 -11.06 -15.27
N MET A 180 -9.43 -10.50 -16.47
CA MET A 180 -9.88 -9.14 -16.73
C MET A 180 -11.38 -9.03 -16.48
N ASP A 181 -11.77 -8.24 -15.50
CA ASP A 181 -13.18 -7.98 -15.13
C ASP A 181 -13.84 -6.98 -16.08
N ASP A 182 -13.05 -6.15 -16.78
CA ASP A 182 -13.50 -5.23 -17.80
C ASP A 182 -12.54 -5.15 -19.00
N ASP A 183 -12.87 -4.34 -20.02
CA ASP A 183 -12.01 -4.10 -21.18
C ASP A 183 -10.95 -3.06 -20.82
N TYR A 184 -9.69 -3.49 -20.75
CA TYR A 184 -8.53 -2.66 -20.48
C TYR A 184 -7.58 -2.60 -21.68
N THR A 185 -8.08 -2.83 -22.90
CA THR A 185 -7.28 -2.81 -24.13
C THR A 185 -6.60 -1.46 -24.40
N TYR A 186 -7.07 -0.40 -23.80
CA TYR A 186 -6.42 0.91 -23.81
C TYR A 186 -5.11 0.97 -22.99
N LEU A 187 -4.91 0.02 -22.05
CA LEU A 187 -3.67 -0.13 -21.29
C LEU A 187 -2.70 -1.08 -22.01
N ASN A 188 -3.24 -2.22 -22.46
CA ASN A 188 -2.49 -3.26 -23.17
C ASN A 188 -3.47 -4.02 -24.08
N PRO A 189 -3.15 -4.21 -25.37
CA PRO A 189 -4.05 -4.86 -26.35
C PRO A 189 -4.55 -6.26 -25.94
N ASP A 190 -3.83 -6.95 -25.07
CA ASP A 190 -4.20 -8.30 -24.58
C ASP A 190 -5.18 -8.27 -23.40
N PHE A 191 -5.41 -7.10 -22.77
CA PHE A 191 -6.25 -6.95 -21.59
C PHE A 191 -7.75 -6.84 -21.93
N LYS A 192 -8.26 -7.80 -22.69
CA LYS A 192 -9.67 -7.88 -23.10
C LYS A 192 -10.52 -8.42 -21.96
N LYS A 193 -11.73 -7.91 -21.80
CA LYS A 193 -12.70 -8.42 -20.81
C LYS A 193 -12.84 -9.94 -20.89
N GLY A 194 -12.72 -10.61 -19.75
CA GLY A 194 -12.79 -12.06 -19.62
C GLY A 194 -11.50 -12.81 -19.99
N ALA A 195 -10.47 -12.13 -20.53
CA ALA A 195 -9.18 -12.75 -20.77
C ALA A 195 -8.46 -13.05 -19.44
N THR A 196 -7.84 -14.23 -19.36
CA THR A 196 -6.97 -14.59 -18.23
C THR A 196 -5.53 -14.41 -18.67
N ILE A 197 -4.84 -13.48 -18.03
CA ILE A 197 -3.48 -13.07 -18.38
C ILE A 197 -2.52 -13.39 -17.24
N HIS A 198 -1.40 -13.99 -17.56
CA HIS A 198 -0.27 -14.15 -16.66
C HIS A 198 0.63 -12.91 -16.76
N LEU A 199 0.53 -12.04 -15.78
CA LEU A 199 1.27 -10.78 -15.72
C LEU A 199 2.73 -11.02 -15.34
N MET A 200 3.64 -10.52 -16.17
CA MET A 200 5.10 -10.55 -15.97
C MET A 200 5.70 -9.22 -16.38
N GLY A 201 6.73 -8.76 -15.66
CA GLY A 201 7.48 -7.54 -16.01
C GLY A 201 6.57 -6.34 -16.20
N GLU A 202 6.75 -5.66 -17.34
CA GLU A 202 5.99 -4.46 -17.71
C GLU A 202 4.47 -4.66 -17.78
N SER A 203 3.99 -5.87 -18.10
CA SER A 203 2.54 -6.12 -18.13
C SER A 203 1.89 -6.03 -16.74
N ALA A 204 2.64 -6.33 -15.68
CA ALA A 204 2.18 -6.11 -14.32
C ALA A 204 2.12 -4.61 -13.98
N LEU A 205 3.12 -3.84 -14.40
CA LEU A 205 3.14 -2.38 -14.26
C LEU A 205 1.97 -1.75 -15.04
N ASP A 206 1.76 -2.14 -16.29
CA ASP A 206 0.64 -1.65 -17.11
C ASP A 206 -0.70 -1.87 -16.40
N TYR A 207 -0.92 -3.08 -15.88
CA TYR A 207 -2.17 -3.44 -15.21
C TYR A 207 -2.38 -2.65 -13.91
N MET A 208 -1.34 -2.48 -13.12
CA MET A 208 -1.43 -1.87 -11.80
C MET A 208 -1.44 -0.34 -11.81
N HIS A 209 -0.62 0.27 -12.68
CA HIS A 209 -0.36 1.71 -12.62
C HIS A 209 -1.13 2.51 -13.67
N ARG A 210 -1.11 2.10 -14.94
CA ARG A 210 -1.66 2.91 -16.03
C ARG A 210 -3.17 3.13 -15.90
N ARG A 211 -3.63 4.30 -16.35
CA ARG A 211 -5.05 4.65 -16.41
C ARG A 211 -5.31 5.64 -17.55
N ASP A 212 -6.54 5.71 -18.02
CA ASP A 212 -7.00 6.76 -18.90
C ASP A 212 -7.34 8.00 -18.08
N THR A 213 -6.47 9.00 -18.11
CA THR A 213 -6.66 10.25 -17.35
C THR A 213 -7.73 11.16 -17.95
N SER A 214 -8.25 10.87 -19.16
CA SER A 214 -9.36 11.60 -19.76
C SER A 214 -10.71 11.15 -19.23
N VAL A 215 -10.76 10.02 -18.50
CA VAL A 215 -12.00 9.45 -17.96
C VAL A 215 -12.10 9.76 -16.46
N HIS A 216 -13.18 10.43 -16.07
CA HIS A 216 -13.50 10.69 -14.67
C HIS A 216 -13.71 9.37 -13.91
N GLY A 217 -13.22 9.32 -12.65
CA GLY A 217 -13.28 8.12 -11.81
C GLY A 217 -12.24 7.06 -12.17
N SER A 218 -11.33 7.33 -13.12
CA SER A 218 -10.29 6.36 -13.51
C SER A 218 -9.34 5.99 -12.37
N ALA A 219 -9.18 6.87 -11.36
CA ALA A 219 -8.42 6.56 -10.14
C ALA A 219 -9.09 5.46 -9.31
N ILE A 220 -10.42 5.49 -9.15
CA ILE A 220 -11.17 4.43 -8.47
C ILE A 220 -11.10 3.12 -9.26
N GLY A 221 -11.23 3.16 -10.60
CA GLY A 221 -11.05 1.99 -11.45
C GLY A 221 -9.66 1.35 -11.29
N ARG A 222 -8.60 2.15 -11.10
CA ARG A 222 -7.27 1.66 -10.77
C ARG A 222 -7.23 0.95 -9.40
N ILE A 223 -7.89 1.49 -8.37
CA ILE A 223 -8.00 0.82 -7.07
C ILE A 223 -8.65 -0.56 -7.22
N THR A 224 -9.72 -0.68 -8.01
CA THR A 224 -10.38 -1.97 -8.28
C THR A 224 -9.40 -2.98 -8.90
N ARG A 225 -8.61 -2.58 -9.89
CA ARG A 225 -7.56 -3.45 -10.48
C ARG A 225 -6.49 -3.83 -9.47
N LEU A 226 -6.03 -2.88 -8.65
CA LEU A 226 -5.05 -3.16 -7.59
C LEU A 226 -5.60 -4.18 -6.59
N VAL A 227 -6.86 -4.07 -6.19
CA VAL A 227 -7.53 -5.04 -5.32
C VAL A 227 -7.60 -6.42 -5.99
N THR A 228 -7.97 -6.49 -7.27
CA THR A 228 -8.00 -7.74 -8.04
C THR A 228 -6.61 -8.37 -8.13
N TYR A 229 -5.59 -7.56 -8.41
CA TYR A 229 -4.19 -8.01 -8.41
C TYR A 229 -3.77 -8.54 -7.05
N MET A 230 -4.03 -7.83 -5.95
CA MET A 230 -3.66 -8.26 -4.60
C MET A 230 -4.27 -9.60 -4.22
N LYS A 231 -5.54 -9.85 -4.57
CA LYS A 231 -6.20 -11.15 -4.34
C LYS A 231 -5.53 -12.29 -5.10
N ALA A 232 -5.13 -12.05 -6.34
CA ALA A 232 -4.43 -13.03 -7.17
C ALA A 232 -2.97 -13.22 -6.74
N PHE A 233 -2.32 -12.17 -6.28
CA PHE A 233 -0.95 -12.15 -5.78
C PHE A 233 -0.78 -12.96 -4.48
N MET A 234 -1.73 -12.86 -3.54
CA MET A 234 -1.62 -13.47 -2.22
C MET A 234 -1.28 -14.99 -2.26
N PRO A 235 -2.01 -15.85 -3.00
CA PRO A 235 -1.68 -17.27 -3.05
C PRO A 235 -0.33 -17.55 -3.71
N GLN A 236 0.11 -16.74 -4.68
CA GLN A 236 1.42 -16.88 -5.31
C GLN A 236 2.53 -16.55 -4.30
N ALA A 237 2.37 -15.44 -3.57
CA ALA A 237 3.29 -15.03 -2.52
C ALA A 237 3.39 -16.08 -1.42
N GLN A 238 2.26 -16.63 -0.96
CA GLN A 238 2.23 -17.68 0.05
C GLN A 238 2.94 -18.97 -0.43
N LYS A 239 2.79 -19.31 -1.71
CA LYS A 239 3.50 -20.44 -2.31
C LYS A 239 5.01 -20.18 -2.34
N ALA A 240 5.43 -19.03 -2.87
CA ALA A 240 6.84 -18.66 -2.97
C ALA A 240 7.52 -18.64 -1.59
N LEU A 241 6.83 -18.12 -0.55
CA LEU A 241 7.34 -18.11 0.83
C LEU A 241 7.47 -19.49 1.47
N LYS A 242 6.59 -20.44 1.11
CA LYS A 242 6.73 -21.83 1.57
C LYS A 242 7.94 -22.52 0.93
N GLU A 243 8.30 -22.13 -0.30
CA GLU A 243 9.45 -22.65 -1.03
C GLU A 243 10.76 -21.99 -0.58
N ASP A 244 10.76 -20.68 -0.34
CA ASP A 244 11.92 -19.94 0.20
C ASP A 244 11.50 -18.86 1.20
N THR A 245 11.75 -19.11 2.47
CA THR A 245 11.47 -18.16 3.57
C THR A 245 12.43 -16.96 3.61
N ARG A 246 13.51 -16.96 2.82
CA ARG A 246 14.44 -15.82 2.71
C ARG A 246 14.04 -14.85 1.62
N LEU A 247 13.14 -15.28 0.74
CA LEU A 247 12.65 -14.49 -0.39
C LEU A 247 12.37 -13.02 -0.02
N PRO A 248 11.73 -12.70 1.10
CA PRO A 248 11.52 -11.32 1.52
C PRO A 248 12.79 -10.50 1.72
N PHE A 249 13.80 -11.04 2.36
CA PHE A 249 15.03 -10.30 2.59
C PHE A 249 15.84 -10.09 1.30
N GLU A 250 15.84 -11.11 0.47
CA GLU A 250 16.49 -11.06 -0.84
C GLU A 250 15.87 -9.95 -1.70
N ILE A 251 14.56 -9.80 -1.66
CA ILE A 251 13.82 -8.76 -2.38
C ILE A 251 14.15 -7.34 -1.86
N LEU A 252 14.14 -7.12 -0.54
CA LEU A 252 14.54 -5.82 0.02
C LEU A 252 15.96 -5.44 -0.42
N ASP A 253 16.86 -6.42 -0.46
CA ASP A 253 18.23 -6.20 -0.88
C ASP A 253 18.34 -5.79 -2.36
N GLU A 254 17.49 -6.33 -3.24
CA GLU A 254 17.50 -5.93 -4.65
C GLU A 254 16.77 -4.61 -4.90
N LEU A 255 15.66 -4.38 -4.23
CA LEU A 255 14.92 -3.13 -4.38
C LEU A 255 15.74 -1.92 -3.94
N GLN A 256 16.62 -2.11 -2.96
CA GLN A 256 17.50 -1.04 -2.45
C GLN A 256 16.68 0.25 -2.23
N ASP A 257 17.06 1.33 -2.93
CA ASP A 257 16.40 2.63 -2.83
C ASP A 257 15.05 2.74 -3.59
N ASN A 258 14.58 1.68 -4.24
CA ASN A 258 13.24 1.62 -4.84
C ASN A 258 12.16 1.21 -3.83
N ALA A 259 12.56 0.82 -2.63
CA ALA A 259 11.67 0.51 -1.52
C ALA A 259 12.17 1.13 -0.23
N LEU A 260 11.25 1.53 0.63
CA LEU A 260 11.54 2.12 1.93
C LEU A 260 10.56 1.60 2.97
N THR A 261 11.09 1.17 4.13
CA THR A 261 10.26 0.70 5.25
C THR A 261 10.95 0.99 6.58
N ASP A 262 10.18 1.26 7.63
CA ASP A 262 10.63 1.34 9.02
C ASP A 262 10.52 0.00 9.78
N LEU A 263 10.29 -1.09 9.04
CA LEU A 263 10.18 -2.43 9.59
C LEU A 263 11.55 -3.08 9.75
N ASP A 264 11.80 -3.62 10.92
CA ASP A 264 13.03 -4.35 11.16
C ASP A 264 13.02 -5.79 10.60
N ALA A 265 14.20 -6.35 10.39
CA ALA A 265 14.38 -7.70 9.84
C ALA A 265 13.67 -8.79 10.68
N LYS A 266 13.51 -8.58 11.99
CA LYS A 266 12.85 -9.51 12.88
C LYS A 266 11.34 -9.47 12.67
N THR A 267 10.77 -8.30 12.43
CA THR A 267 9.37 -8.09 12.06
C THR A 267 9.09 -8.80 10.73
N ILE A 268 9.93 -8.60 9.73
CA ILE A 268 9.81 -9.26 8.42
C ILE A 268 9.81 -10.79 8.58
N ALA A 269 10.77 -11.36 9.33
CA ALA A 269 10.88 -12.82 9.50
C ALA A 269 9.64 -13.46 10.16
N LEU A 270 8.96 -12.73 11.02
CA LEU A 270 7.78 -13.23 11.71
C LEU A 270 6.53 -13.20 10.84
N LEU A 271 6.45 -12.23 9.94
CA LEU A 271 5.40 -12.16 8.94
C LEU A 271 5.46 -13.31 7.94
N VAL A 272 6.67 -13.59 7.47
CA VAL A 272 6.97 -14.76 6.64
C VAL A 272 6.41 -16.04 7.26
N LYS A 273 6.52 -16.18 8.57
CA LYS A 273 6.02 -17.35 9.31
C LYS A 273 4.49 -17.44 9.33
N ASP A 274 3.79 -16.30 9.47
CA ASP A 274 2.34 -16.30 9.69
C ASP A 274 1.50 -16.10 8.43
N LEU A 275 2.06 -15.49 7.38
CA LEU A 275 1.38 -15.25 6.12
C LEU A 275 0.78 -16.52 5.47
N PRO A 276 1.44 -17.70 5.50
CA PRO A 276 0.85 -18.91 4.92
C PRO A 276 -0.48 -19.34 5.52
N GLY A 277 -0.83 -18.83 6.71
CA GLY A 277 -2.10 -19.08 7.39
C GLY A 277 -3.16 -17.99 7.20
N CYS A 278 -2.83 -16.89 6.50
CA CYS A 278 -3.75 -15.78 6.28
C CYS A 278 -4.70 -16.09 5.13
N SER A 279 -5.93 -15.58 5.23
CA SER A 279 -6.89 -15.54 4.12
C SER A 279 -7.25 -14.10 3.80
N LEU A 280 -7.59 -13.84 2.56
CA LEU A 280 -8.10 -12.55 2.10
C LEU A 280 -9.36 -12.80 1.28
N SER A 281 -10.50 -12.38 1.80
CA SER A 281 -11.81 -12.42 1.14
C SER A 281 -12.26 -11.02 0.76
N ASP A 282 -13.30 -10.92 -0.06
CA ASP A 282 -13.87 -9.63 -0.48
C ASP A 282 -14.35 -8.79 0.69
N GLU A 283 -14.92 -9.42 1.72
CA GLU A 283 -15.38 -8.75 2.93
C GLU A 283 -14.26 -8.12 3.78
N GLN A 284 -13.02 -8.50 3.52
CA GLN A 284 -11.83 -8.00 4.20
C GLN A 284 -11.17 -6.83 3.48
N ILE A 285 -11.69 -6.46 2.31
CA ILE A 285 -11.18 -5.34 1.51
C ILE A 285 -12.24 -4.25 1.47
N TYR A 286 -11.87 -3.07 1.94
CA TYR A 286 -12.74 -1.91 2.00
C TYR A 286 -12.08 -0.73 1.32
N THR A 287 -12.76 -0.13 0.36
CA THR A 287 -12.41 1.20 -0.14
C THR A 287 -13.23 2.21 0.63
N LEU A 288 -12.61 3.28 1.13
CA LEU A 288 -13.33 4.30 1.89
C LEU A 288 -14.55 4.77 1.10
N ASP A 289 -15.72 4.72 1.73
CA ASP A 289 -16.96 5.26 1.17
C ASP A 289 -16.86 6.78 1.03
N GLY A 290 -17.45 7.32 -0.04
CA GLY A 290 -17.43 8.76 -0.30
C GLY A 290 -18.01 9.13 -1.66
N THR A 291 -17.82 10.39 -2.04
CA THR A 291 -18.31 10.97 -3.30
C THR A 291 -17.21 11.66 -4.07
N ILE A 292 -17.27 11.54 -5.41
CA ILE A 292 -16.33 12.24 -6.32
C ILE A 292 -16.98 13.57 -6.74
N ASP A 293 -16.24 14.66 -6.57
CA ASP A 293 -16.54 15.96 -7.17
C ASP A 293 -15.63 16.19 -8.37
N THR A 294 -16.22 16.35 -9.54
CA THR A 294 -15.56 16.60 -10.82
C THR A 294 -15.80 18.02 -11.34
N SER A 295 -16.33 18.92 -10.53
CA SER A 295 -16.64 20.29 -10.94
C SER A 295 -15.42 21.20 -11.09
N GLY A 296 -14.28 20.79 -10.53
CA GLY A 296 -13.00 21.53 -10.57
C GLY A 296 -12.06 21.05 -11.67
N GLU A 297 -10.86 21.62 -11.69
CA GLU A 297 -9.77 21.21 -12.61
C GLU A 297 -9.28 19.78 -12.33
N TYR A 298 -9.32 19.37 -11.04
CA TYR A 298 -8.93 18.05 -10.57
C TYR A 298 -10.07 17.39 -9.83
N GLU A 299 -10.14 16.05 -9.91
CA GLU A 299 -11.08 15.25 -9.13
C GLU A 299 -10.81 15.43 -7.63
N ARG A 300 -11.88 15.50 -6.84
CA ARG A 300 -11.82 15.56 -5.38
C ARG A 300 -12.68 14.45 -4.82
N TYR A 301 -12.16 13.71 -3.87
CA TYR A 301 -12.88 12.66 -3.19
C TYR A 301 -13.19 13.07 -1.75
N TYR A 302 -14.46 13.13 -1.41
CA TYR A 302 -14.91 13.44 -0.04
C TYR A 302 -15.44 12.16 0.59
N ILE A 303 -14.82 11.71 1.68
CA ILE A 303 -15.22 10.49 2.39
C ILE A 303 -16.57 10.69 3.10
N ASP A 304 -17.33 9.61 3.22
CA ASP A 304 -18.43 9.50 4.19
C ASP A 304 -17.84 9.16 5.56
N GLU A 305 -17.58 10.20 6.36
CA GLU A 305 -16.91 10.06 7.65
C GLU A 305 -17.62 9.06 8.56
N ASP A 306 -18.96 9.06 8.56
CA ASP A 306 -19.76 8.19 9.41
C ASP A 306 -19.67 6.71 8.97
N ALA A 307 -19.73 6.45 7.66
CA ALA A 307 -19.54 5.10 7.12
C ALA A 307 -18.12 4.58 7.38
N VAL A 308 -17.11 5.42 7.18
CA VAL A 308 -15.70 5.10 7.44
C VAL A 308 -15.48 4.80 8.91
N MET A 309 -16.01 5.63 9.81
CA MET A 309 -15.85 5.43 11.26
C MET A 309 -16.54 4.15 11.74
N ARG A 310 -17.75 3.84 11.22
CA ARG A 310 -18.40 2.55 11.51
C ARG A 310 -17.55 1.37 11.08
N TRP A 311 -16.98 1.42 9.88
CA TRP A 311 -16.09 0.38 9.38
C TRP A 311 -14.88 0.18 10.30
N ILE A 312 -14.17 1.27 10.61
CA ILE A 312 -12.97 1.27 11.46
C ILE A 312 -13.27 0.67 12.84
N ILE A 313 -14.32 1.14 13.50
CA ILE A 313 -14.72 0.65 14.83
C ILE A 313 -15.04 -0.85 14.80
N ASN A 314 -15.81 -1.30 13.82
CA ASN A 314 -16.24 -2.69 13.75
C ASN A 314 -15.09 -3.66 13.45
N ASN A 315 -14.01 -3.19 12.85
CA ASN A 315 -12.91 -4.04 12.40
C ASN A 315 -11.62 -3.89 13.20
N LEU A 316 -11.34 -2.71 13.77
CA LEU A 316 -10.07 -2.41 14.43
C LEU A 316 -10.19 -2.15 15.93
N TYR A 317 -11.41 -1.96 16.45
CA TYR A 317 -11.63 -1.63 17.86
C TYR A 317 -12.47 -2.69 18.58
N LYS A 318 -12.44 -2.64 19.91
CA LYS A 318 -13.26 -3.42 20.85
C LYS A 318 -14.03 -2.46 21.76
N LYS A 319 -15.21 -2.86 22.24
CA LYS A 319 -15.93 -2.15 23.32
C LYS A 319 -15.28 -2.35 24.66
#